data_0b5db28b971b2e15ce1a188a34fb7b72
#
_entry.id   0b5db28b971b2e15ce1a188a34fb7b72
#
_cell.length_a   1.000
_cell.length_b   1.000
_cell.length_c   1.000
_cell.angle_alpha   90.00
_cell.angle_beta   90.00
_cell.angle_gamma   90.00
#
_symmetry.space_group_name_H-M   'P 1'
#
loop_
_entity.id
_entity.type
_entity.pdbx_description
1 polymer ?
#
loop_
_entity_poly.entity_id
_entity_poly.type
_entity_poly.pdbx_seq_one_letter_code
_entity_poly.pdbx_strand_id
1 'polypeptide(L)'
;MAIQKRLSKYPVPDFIWDEYHLDQEINDRGIALDMDVVENAITFDERSKATLSETMQGITGVENPNSVVQMKAWLSENGVEAESLGKKDVAKLIDDTDGHVEEALRLRLQLAKSSVKKYQAMQNAVCKDGRAHGMFQFYGANRSGRWAGRLIQLQNLPQNHMPDLA
;
A
#
# COMPACT_ATOMS: atom_id res chain seq x y z
N MET A 1 -29.20 28.16 5.37
CA MET A 1 -28.84 28.88 6.59
C MET A 1 -29.71 28.65 7.81
N ALA A 2 -30.76 27.81 7.75
CA ALA A 2 -31.50 27.35 8.92
C ALA A 2 -30.66 26.49 9.89
N ILE A 3 -29.75 25.67 9.34
CA ILE A 3 -28.83 24.82 10.13
C ILE A 3 -27.87 25.66 10.95
N GLN A 4 -27.22 26.64 10.33
CA GLN A 4 -26.29 27.56 11.01
C GLN A 4 -26.97 28.31 12.19
N LYS A 5 -28.19 28.79 11.99
CA LYS A 5 -28.96 29.46 13.03
C LYS A 5 -29.31 28.54 14.23
N ARG A 6 -29.55 27.24 13.94
CA ARG A 6 -29.82 26.25 15.01
C ARG A 6 -28.55 25.86 15.76
N LEU A 7 -27.43 25.72 15.05
CA LEU A 7 -26.15 25.31 15.65
C LEU A 7 -25.41 26.46 16.35
N SER A 8 -25.70 27.71 16.05
CA SER A 8 -25.07 28.88 16.69
C SER A 8 -25.25 28.93 18.23
N LYS A 9 -26.21 28.17 18.75
CA LYS A 9 -26.41 28.00 20.22
C LYS A 9 -25.34 27.11 20.86
N TYR A 10 -24.56 26.40 20.09
CA TYR A 10 -23.51 25.48 20.52
C TYR A 10 -22.20 25.92 19.87
N PRO A 11 -21.53 26.95 20.40
CA PRO A 11 -20.29 27.45 19.80
C PRO A 11 -19.21 26.39 19.85
N VAL A 12 -18.47 26.30 18.77
CA VAL A 12 -17.26 25.45 18.70
C VAL A 12 -16.17 26.19 19.48
N PRO A 13 -15.44 25.53 20.40
CA PRO A 13 -14.31 26.12 21.09
C PRO A 13 -13.23 26.66 20.14
N ASP A 14 -12.58 27.77 20.51
CA ASP A 14 -11.61 28.45 19.64
C ASP A 14 -10.45 27.51 19.21
N PHE A 15 -9.94 26.68 20.12
CA PHE A 15 -8.85 25.74 19.79
C PHE A 15 -9.23 24.73 18.69
N ILE A 16 -10.51 24.38 18.55
CA ILE A 16 -11.00 23.53 17.46
C ILE A 16 -10.94 24.26 16.11
N TRP A 17 -11.22 25.59 16.14
CA TRP A 17 -11.06 26.41 14.94
C TRP A 17 -9.60 26.57 14.55
N ASP A 18 -8.70 26.72 15.52
CA ASP A 18 -7.25 26.78 15.26
C ASP A 18 -6.75 25.51 14.60
N GLU A 19 -7.15 24.35 15.10
CA GLU A 19 -6.81 23.06 14.50
C GLU A 19 -7.43 22.86 13.09
N TYR A 20 -8.68 23.32 12.91
CA TYR A 20 -9.33 23.26 11.60
C TYR A 20 -8.63 24.16 10.58
N HIS A 21 -8.28 25.38 10.97
CA HIS A 21 -7.54 26.28 10.08
C HIS A 21 -6.15 25.75 9.74
N LEU A 22 -5.47 25.13 10.69
CA LEU A 22 -4.20 24.45 10.46
C LEU A 22 -4.36 23.30 9.47
N ASP A 23 -5.41 22.48 9.58
CA ASP A 23 -5.71 21.42 8.60
C ASP A 23 -5.91 22.01 7.20
N GLN A 24 -6.67 23.10 7.07
CA GLN A 24 -6.85 23.75 5.76
C GLN A 24 -5.51 24.27 5.20
N GLU A 25 -4.69 24.94 6.03
CA GLU A 25 -3.38 25.45 5.61
C GLU A 25 -2.45 24.33 5.13
N ILE A 26 -2.39 23.22 5.86
CA ILE A 26 -1.57 22.05 5.48
C ILE A 26 -2.07 21.44 4.16
N ASN A 27 -3.39 21.29 4.02
CA ASN A 27 -3.99 20.72 2.82
C ASN A 27 -3.83 21.63 1.60
N ASP A 28 -3.98 22.93 1.77
CA ASP A 28 -3.81 23.94 0.69
C ASP A 28 -2.34 24.06 0.29
N ARG A 29 -1.42 24.04 1.24
CA ARG A 29 0.03 24.03 0.97
C ARG A 29 0.45 22.75 0.24
N GLY A 30 -0.18 21.63 0.54
CA GLY A 30 0.16 20.30 0.03
C GLY A 30 1.52 19.79 0.51
N ILE A 31 1.82 18.54 0.14
CA ILE A 31 3.07 17.83 0.46
C ILE A 31 3.88 17.67 -0.82
N ALA A 32 5.11 18.16 -0.84
CA ALA A 32 6.00 17.99 -1.98
C ALA A 32 6.34 16.51 -2.17
N LEU A 33 6.31 16.05 -3.42
CA LEU A 33 6.66 14.69 -3.81
C LEU A 33 7.92 14.73 -4.68
N ASP A 34 8.88 13.87 -4.35
CA ASP A 34 10.03 13.61 -5.21
C ASP A 34 9.59 12.63 -6.29
N MET A 35 9.22 13.17 -7.45
CA MET A 35 8.70 12.39 -8.56
C MET A 35 9.75 11.51 -9.21
N ASP A 36 11.03 11.88 -9.17
CA ASP A 36 12.12 11.04 -9.68
C ASP A 36 12.22 9.75 -8.86
N VAL A 37 12.13 9.86 -7.53
CA VAL A 37 12.09 8.70 -6.63
C VAL A 37 10.85 7.85 -6.87
N VAL A 38 9.69 8.48 -7.04
CA VAL A 38 8.40 7.79 -7.28
C VAL A 38 8.46 6.97 -8.58
N GLU A 39 8.88 7.59 -9.68
CA GLU A 39 8.95 6.95 -11.00
C GLU A 39 10.00 5.84 -11.04
N ASN A 40 11.16 6.06 -10.45
CA ASN A 40 12.21 5.05 -10.35
C ASN A 40 11.74 3.84 -9.51
N ALA A 41 11.03 4.07 -8.40
CA ALA A 41 10.49 2.98 -7.58
C ALA A 41 9.44 2.15 -8.33
N ILE A 42 8.56 2.78 -9.11
CA ILE A 42 7.57 2.09 -9.96
C ILE A 42 8.28 1.28 -11.04
N THR A 43 9.21 1.89 -11.77
CA THR A 43 9.96 1.23 -12.84
C THR A 43 10.75 0.03 -12.32
N PHE A 44 11.39 0.17 -11.16
CA PHE A 44 12.14 -0.92 -10.52
C PHE A 44 11.23 -2.08 -10.13
N ASP A 45 10.06 -1.79 -9.56
CA ASP A 45 9.06 -2.82 -9.20
C ASP A 45 8.56 -3.57 -10.43
N GLU A 46 8.24 -2.86 -11.51
CA GLU A 46 7.79 -3.46 -12.77
C GLU A 46 8.83 -4.43 -13.34
N ARG A 47 10.09 -4.01 -13.40
CA ARG A 47 11.20 -4.86 -13.85
C ARG A 47 11.39 -6.07 -12.94
N SER A 48 11.39 -5.85 -11.63
CA SER A 48 11.53 -6.93 -10.65
C SER A 48 10.40 -7.95 -10.77
N LYS A 49 9.15 -7.49 -10.92
CA LYS A 49 7.98 -8.37 -11.12
C LYS A 49 8.04 -9.14 -12.42
N ALA A 50 8.50 -8.53 -13.50
CA ALA A 50 8.68 -9.22 -14.77
C ALA A 50 9.68 -10.37 -14.61
N THR A 51 10.87 -10.10 -14.06
CA THR A 51 11.91 -11.13 -13.84
C THR A 51 11.41 -12.24 -12.90
N LEU A 52 10.76 -11.88 -11.79
CA LEU A 52 10.20 -12.88 -10.85
C LEU A 52 9.12 -13.74 -11.51
N SER A 53 8.28 -13.13 -12.35
CA SER A 53 7.22 -13.85 -13.09
C SER A 53 7.82 -14.81 -14.13
N GLU A 54 8.82 -14.37 -14.89
CA GLU A 54 9.55 -15.21 -15.85
C GLU A 54 10.24 -16.39 -15.15
N THR A 55 10.92 -16.14 -14.04
CA THR A 55 11.56 -17.20 -13.24
C THR A 55 10.53 -18.21 -12.76
N MET A 56 9.41 -17.72 -12.23
CA MET A 56 8.34 -18.57 -11.73
C MET A 56 7.66 -19.38 -12.85
N GLN A 57 7.48 -18.80 -14.03
CA GLN A 57 7.02 -19.52 -15.23
C GLN A 57 8.00 -20.62 -15.63
N GLY A 58 9.29 -20.34 -15.59
CA GLY A 58 10.35 -21.34 -15.88
C GLY A 58 10.31 -22.54 -14.93
N ILE A 59 10.03 -22.32 -13.64
CA ILE A 59 9.95 -23.37 -12.63
C ILE A 59 8.64 -24.16 -12.74
N THR A 60 7.52 -23.46 -12.88
CA THR A 60 6.18 -24.06 -12.77
C THR A 60 5.59 -24.50 -14.10
N GLY A 61 6.03 -23.92 -15.21
CA GLY A 61 5.42 -24.10 -16.53
C GLY A 61 4.01 -23.50 -16.67
N VAL A 62 3.48 -22.80 -15.64
CA VAL A 62 2.16 -22.17 -15.72
C VAL A 62 2.20 -20.88 -16.51
N GLU A 63 1.18 -20.62 -17.31
CA GLU A 63 1.11 -19.43 -18.16
C GLU A 63 1.02 -18.13 -17.32
N ASN A 64 0.23 -18.16 -16.25
CA ASN A 64 0.07 -17.01 -15.36
C ASN A 64 0.36 -17.39 -13.90
N PRO A 65 1.58 -17.15 -13.39
CA PRO A 65 1.95 -17.45 -12.02
C PRO A 65 1.14 -16.68 -10.96
N ASN A 66 0.48 -15.58 -11.36
CA ASN A 66 -0.40 -14.83 -10.46
C ASN A 66 -1.79 -15.46 -10.33
N SER A 67 -2.17 -16.36 -11.24
CA SER A 67 -3.44 -17.06 -11.18
C SER A 67 -3.47 -18.04 -10.00
N VAL A 68 -4.41 -17.83 -9.08
CA VAL A 68 -4.61 -18.74 -7.94
C VAL A 68 -5.02 -20.12 -8.41
N VAL A 69 -5.83 -20.20 -9.47
CA VAL A 69 -6.33 -21.47 -10.02
C VAL A 69 -5.20 -22.30 -10.61
N GLN A 70 -4.37 -21.69 -11.48
CA GLN A 70 -3.25 -22.38 -12.13
C GLN A 70 -2.20 -22.81 -11.09
N MET A 71 -1.89 -21.95 -10.13
CA MET A 71 -0.92 -22.29 -9.08
C MET A 71 -1.41 -23.40 -8.15
N LYS A 72 -2.69 -23.45 -7.82
CA LYS A 72 -3.24 -24.56 -7.02
C LYS A 72 -3.21 -25.87 -7.78
N ALA A 73 -3.56 -25.87 -9.07
CA ALA A 73 -3.45 -27.06 -9.92
C ALA A 73 -2.02 -27.58 -9.96
N TRP A 74 -1.05 -26.69 -10.21
CA TRP A 74 0.36 -27.06 -10.22
C TRP A 74 0.86 -27.60 -8.86
N LEU A 75 0.45 -26.99 -7.74
CA LEU A 75 0.79 -27.49 -6.40
C LEU A 75 0.21 -28.87 -6.14
N SER A 76 -1.05 -29.12 -6.50
CA SER A 76 -1.70 -30.42 -6.38
C SER A 76 -1.00 -31.49 -7.23
N GLU A 77 -0.55 -31.18 -8.46
CA GLU A 77 0.27 -32.05 -9.30
C GLU A 77 1.61 -32.40 -8.66
N ASN A 78 2.15 -31.53 -7.81
CA ASN A 78 3.37 -31.74 -7.05
C ASN A 78 3.12 -32.28 -5.62
N GLY A 79 1.91 -32.78 -5.33
CA GLY A 79 1.56 -33.41 -4.06
C GLY A 79 1.28 -32.46 -2.92
N VAL A 80 1.12 -31.15 -3.20
CA VAL A 80 0.84 -30.12 -2.19
C VAL A 80 -0.58 -29.58 -2.34
N GLU A 81 -1.42 -29.87 -1.35
CA GLU A 81 -2.79 -29.36 -1.31
C GLU A 81 -2.83 -27.98 -0.62
N ALA A 82 -3.40 -26.98 -1.28
CA ALA A 82 -3.50 -25.62 -0.78
C ALA A 82 -4.95 -25.12 -0.81
N GLU A 83 -5.55 -24.92 0.35
CA GLU A 83 -6.89 -24.32 0.45
C GLU A 83 -6.88 -22.85 0.06
N SER A 84 -5.81 -22.13 0.40
CA SER A 84 -5.61 -20.71 0.12
C SER A 84 -4.16 -20.43 -0.25
N LEU A 85 -3.94 -19.43 -1.12
CA LEU A 85 -2.61 -18.91 -1.44
C LEU A 85 -2.42 -17.50 -0.86
N GLY A 86 -3.05 -17.23 0.27
CA GLY A 86 -2.82 -16.03 1.06
C GLY A 86 -1.43 -16.01 1.68
N LYS A 87 -0.91 -14.80 2.01
CA LYS A 87 0.45 -14.62 2.53
C LYS A 87 0.80 -15.54 3.71
N LYS A 88 -0.16 -15.74 4.64
CA LYS A 88 0.04 -16.58 5.84
C LYS A 88 0.07 -18.08 5.50
N ASP A 89 -0.77 -18.49 4.55
CA ASP A 89 -0.90 -19.89 4.17
C ASP A 89 0.30 -20.31 3.32
N VAL A 90 0.71 -19.45 2.38
CA VAL A 90 1.94 -19.67 1.59
C VAL A 90 3.18 -19.74 2.48
N ALA A 91 3.27 -18.92 3.54
CA ALA A 91 4.40 -19.00 4.48
C ALA A 91 4.47 -20.35 5.20
N LYS A 92 3.33 -20.93 5.60
CA LYS A 92 3.28 -22.27 6.19
C LYS A 92 3.65 -23.36 5.19
N LEU A 93 3.14 -23.26 3.95
CA LEU A 93 3.46 -24.23 2.91
C LEU A 93 4.96 -24.25 2.58
N ILE A 94 5.65 -23.12 2.67
CA ILE A 94 7.11 -23.03 2.49
C ILE A 94 7.84 -23.85 3.55
N ASP A 95 7.37 -23.84 4.81
CA ASP A 95 8.00 -24.57 5.90
C ASP A 95 7.82 -26.11 5.76
N ASP A 96 6.78 -26.53 5.02
CA ASP A 96 6.41 -27.93 4.81
C ASP A 96 6.85 -28.47 3.42
N THR A 97 7.52 -27.66 2.60
CA THR A 97 7.92 -28.04 1.24
C THR A 97 9.41 -27.80 1.01
N ASP A 98 9.95 -28.42 -0.01
CA ASP A 98 11.37 -28.29 -0.42
C ASP A 98 11.52 -28.14 -1.93
N GLY A 99 12.77 -27.91 -2.37
CA GLY A 99 13.15 -27.87 -3.77
C GLY A 99 12.40 -26.81 -4.59
N HIS A 100 11.96 -27.18 -5.79
CA HIS A 100 11.31 -26.27 -6.74
C HIS A 100 9.94 -25.76 -6.27
N VAL A 101 9.24 -26.51 -5.42
CA VAL A 101 7.95 -26.09 -4.85
C VAL A 101 8.17 -24.98 -3.84
N GLU A 102 9.12 -25.13 -2.93
CA GLU A 102 9.50 -24.08 -1.98
C GLU A 102 9.94 -22.81 -2.72
N GLU A 103 10.78 -22.95 -3.75
CA GLU A 103 11.25 -21.81 -4.55
C GLU A 103 10.10 -21.07 -5.23
N ALA A 104 9.16 -21.78 -5.86
CA ALA A 104 7.97 -21.18 -6.49
C ALA A 104 7.09 -20.45 -5.46
N LEU A 105 6.90 -21.00 -4.27
CA LEU A 105 6.14 -20.36 -3.19
C LEU A 105 6.84 -19.10 -2.65
N ARG A 106 8.18 -19.11 -2.53
CA ARG A 106 8.97 -17.93 -2.14
C ARG A 106 8.88 -16.81 -3.17
N LEU A 107 8.98 -17.14 -4.47
CA LEU A 107 8.81 -16.19 -5.57
C LEU A 107 7.38 -15.57 -5.55
N ARG A 108 6.37 -16.40 -5.31
CA ARG A 108 4.99 -15.93 -5.18
C ARG A 108 4.82 -14.94 -4.04
N LEU A 109 5.44 -15.16 -2.87
CA LEU A 109 5.42 -14.19 -1.77
C LEU A 109 6.09 -12.87 -2.15
N GLN A 110 7.14 -12.90 -2.94
CA GLN A 110 7.81 -11.70 -3.43
C GLN A 110 6.94 -10.94 -4.42
N LEU A 111 6.30 -11.63 -5.37
CA LEU A 111 5.34 -11.03 -6.32
C LEU A 111 4.13 -10.39 -5.63
N ALA A 112 3.68 -10.95 -4.51
CA ALA A 112 2.55 -10.44 -3.74
C ALA A 112 2.85 -9.18 -2.92
N LYS A 113 4.10 -8.68 -2.90
CA LYS A 113 4.44 -7.44 -2.18
C LYS A 113 3.76 -6.24 -2.84
N SER A 114 3.07 -5.44 -2.03
CA SER A 114 2.23 -4.32 -2.49
C SER A 114 2.74 -2.94 -2.08
N SER A 115 3.99 -2.85 -1.59
CA SER A 115 4.59 -1.59 -1.10
C SER A 115 4.59 -0.48 -2.17
N VAL A 116 4.74 -0.85 -3.44
CA VAL A 116 4.76 0.08 -4.58
C VAL A 116 3.42 0.75 -4.86
N LYS A 117 2.30 0.20 -4.37
CA LYS A 117 0.98 0.87 -4.50
C LYS A 117 0.96 2.28 -3.92
N LYS A 118 1.82 2.57 -2.94
CA LYS A 118 1.96 3.91 -2.38
C LYS A 118 2.59 4.89 -3.38
N TYR A 119 3.59 4.46 -4.12
CA TYR A 119 4.21 5.27 -5.18
C TYR A 119 3.23 5.53 -6.33
N GLN A 120 2.45 4.53 -6.72
CA GLN A 120 1.36 4.71 -7.70
C GLN A 120 0.30 5.70 -7.18
N ALA A 121 -0.05 5.64 -5.89
CA ALA A 121 -0.94 6.61 -5.27
C ALA A 121 -0.34 8.03 -5.27
N MET A 122 0.98 8.16 -5.05
CA MET A 122 1.69 9.44 -5.14
C MET A 122 1.66 9.99 -6.57
N GLN A 123 1.97 9.16 -7.58
CA GLN A 123 1.91 9.53 -8.99
C GLN A 123 0.52 10.01 -9.41
N ASN A 124 -0.54 9.38 -8.91
CA ASN A 124 -1.92 9.76 -9.21
C ASN A 124 -2.39 11.01 -8.44
N ALA A 125 -1.75 11.34 -7.33
CA ALA A 125 -2.15 12.43 -6.46
C ALA A 125 -1.35 13.72 -6.69
N VAL A 126 -0.23 13.67 -7.42
CA VAL A 126 0.62 14.82 -7.66
C VAL A 126 -0.11 15.83 -8.57
N CYS A 127 -0.08 17.09 -8.15
CA CYS A 127 -0.60 18.22 -8.92
C CYS A 127 0.50 18.86 -9.78
N LYS A 128 0.14 19.86 -10.59
CA LYS A 128 1.06 20.55 -11.52
C LYS A 128 2.23 21.25 -10.84
N ASP A 129 2.10 21.56 -9.56
CA ASP A 129 3.12 22.22 -8.74
C ASP A 129 4.06 21.21 -8.04
N GLY A 130 3.97 19.91 -8.38
CA GLY A 130 4.77 18.85 -7.78
C GLY A 130 4.36 18.45 -6.35
N ARG A 131 3.16 18.86 -5.92
CA ARG A 131 2.65 18.59 -4.57
C ARG A 131 1.37 17.79 -4.61
N ALA A 132 1.11 17.03 -3.56
CA ALA A 132 -0.18 16.38 -3.31
C ALA A 132 -0.96 17.19 -2.26
N HIS A 133 -2.14 17.64 -2.64
CA HIS A 133 -3.04 18.44 -1.79
C HIS A 133 -4.15 17.60 -1.18
N GLY A 134 -4.79 18.10 -0.11
CA GLY A 134 -5.92 17.43 0.53
C GLY A 134 -5.56 16.09 1.17
N MET A 135 -4.35 15.97 1.71
CA MET A 135 -3.80 14.72 2.25
C MET A 135 -4.35 14.34 3.61
N PHE A 136 -5.01 15.26 4.30
CA PHE A 136 -5.54 15.09 5.64
C PHE A 136 -7.01 15.46 5.73
N GLN A 137 -7.69 14.89 6.70
CA GLN A 137 -9.05 15.25 7.07
C GLN A 137 -9.09 15.57 8.55
N PHE A 138 -9.42 16.80 8.87
CA PHE A 138 -9.73 17.23 10.22
C PHE A 138 -10.84 16.36 10.82
N TYR A 139 -10.64 15.91 12.06
CA TYR A 139 -11.61 15.05 12.77
C TYR A 139 -12.04 13.78 12.01
N GLY A 140 -11.20 13.26 11.12
CA GLY A 140 -11.52 12.15 10.23
C GLY A 140 -11.74 10.81 10.95
N ALA A 141 -11.17 10.65 12.16
CA ALA A 141 -11.40 9.52 13.03
C ALA A 141 -12.47 9.88 14.09
N ASN A 142 -13.74 9.75 13.73
CA ASN A 142 -14.90 10.25 14.49
C ASN A 142 -14.91 9.89 16.00
N ARG A 143 -14.40 8.70 16.38
CA ARG A 143 -14.41 8.26 17.78
C ARG A 143 -13.34 8.91 18.64
N SER A 144 -12.23 9.31 18.06
CA SER A 144 -11.06 9.82 18.81
C SER A 144 -10.74 11.30 18.51
N GLY A 145 -11.43 11.90 17.54
CA GLY A 145 -11.14 13.25 17.08
C GLY A 145 -9.79 13.41 16.35
N ARG A 146 -9.08 12.31 16.08
CA ARG A 146 -7.79 12.37 15.39
C ARG A 146 -7.97 12.73 13.92
N TRP A 147 -6.97 13.36 13.36
CA TRP A 147 -6.88 13.56 11.91
C TRP A 147 -6.75 12.22 11.20
N ALA A 148 -7.40 12.08 10.05
CA ALA A 148 -7.27 10.92 9.21
C ALA A 148 -6.49 11.26 7.93
N GLY A 149 -5.59 10.36 7.53
CA GLY A 149 -4.90 10.48 6.24
C GLY A 149 -5.84 10.17 5.08
N ARG A 150 -5.67 10.90 4.00
CA ARG A 150 -6.37 10.73 2.72
C ARG A 150 -5.39 10.35 1.62
N LEU A 151 -5.90 9.90 0.49
CA LEU A 151 -5.12 9.56 -0.70
C LEU A 151 -3.92 8.63 -0.41
N ILE A 152 -2.73 9.18 -0.27
CA ILE A 152 -1.49 8.43 -0.03
C ILE A 152 -1.46 7.80 1.37
N GLN A 153 -2.17 8.37 2.35
CA GLN A 153 -2.14 7.95 3.76
C GLN A 153 -0.71 7.90 4.29
N LEU A 154 -0.06 9.04 4.38
CA LEU A 154 1.36 9.19 4.75
C LEU A 154 1.73 8.49 6.08
N GLN A 155 0.82 8.49 7.05
CA GLN A 155 1.00 7.81 8.34
C GLN A 155 1.16 6.28 8.23
N ASN A 156 0.81 5.71 7.08
CA ASN A 156 0.89 4.27 6.80
C ASN A 156 2.05 3.94 5.83
N LEU A 157 2.99 4.85 5.64
CA LEU A 157 4.22 4.53 4.91
C LEU A 157 5.03 3.49 5.68
N PRO A 158 5.77 2.60 4.99
CA PRO A 158 6.63 1.64 5.65
C PRO A 158 7.64 2.35 6.55
N GLN A 159 7.78 1.87 7.78
CA GLN A 159 8.85 2.31 8.66
C GLN A 159 10.10 1.49 8.37
N ASN A 160 11.24 2.15 8.33
CA ASN A 160 12.52 1.49 8.25
C ASN A 160 12.95 1.06 9.67
N HIS A 161 13.15 -0.24 9.85
CA HIS A 161 13.63 -0.83 11.11
C HIS A 161 15.10 -1.28 11.01
N MET A 162 15.86 -0.77 10.03
CA MET A 162 17.28 -1.07 9.94
C MET A 162 18.02 -0.33 11.07
N PRO A 163 18.77 -1.05 11.94
CA PRO A 163 19.44 -0.43 13.09
C PRO A 163 20.66 0.44 12.72
N ASP A 164 21.12 0.39 11.48
CA ASP A 164 22.43 0.94 11.07
C ASP A 164 22.35 2.05 10.01
N LEU A 165 21.31 2.85 10.00
CA LEU A 165 21.24 4.09 9.21
C LEU A 165 21.54 5.32 10.11
N ALA A 166 22.58 5.27 10.92
CA ALA A 166 23.12 6.41 11.65
C ALA A 166 24.36 6.95 10.92
#